data_33f6491d36318df7dab885d436bea479
#
_entry.id   33f6491d36318df7dab885d436bea479
#
_cell.length_a   1.000
_cell.length_b   1.000
_cell.length_c   1.000
_cell.angle_alpha   90.00
_cell.angle_beta   90.00
_cell.angle_gamma   90.00
#
_symmetry.space_group_name_H-M   'P 1'
#
loop_
_entity.id
_entity.type
_entity.pdbx_description
1 polymer ?
#
loop_
_entity_poly.entity_id
_entity_poly.type
_entity_poly.pdbx_seq_one_letter_code
_entity_poly.pdbx_strand_id
1 'polypeptide(L)'
;MALYVFDIKPDSGNYGTLIAPVKTLDWPELKTLDGDTHVGGFGRKWTLLLFAGDNCAELCRSNLFYMRQLRTLLGRDTLRLQNVLISARPLSEKMQVYLKEFPNLMVVTDYRDPVLYRQFELPGTGDVGSTPKMYLVDPDQNLMMHYPAENDQNRVLEDVKKLLKLSQIG
;
A
#
# COMPACT_ATOMS: atom_id res chain seq x y z
N MET A 1 -1.06 -14.73 -13.82
CA MET A 1 -2.50 -14.50 -13.74
C MET A 1 -2.99 -14.69 -12.31
N ALA A 2 -3.75 -13.78 -11.81
CA ALA A 2 -4.27 -13.83 -10.44
C ALA A 2 -5.64 -14.55 -10.42
N LEU A 3 -5.65 -15.86 -10.51
CA LEU A 3 -6.88 -16.66 -10.62
C LEU A 3 -7.84 -16.46 -9.45
N TYR A 4 -7.30 -16.25 -8.26
CA TYR A 4 -8.08 -16.01 -7.05
C TYR A 4 -8.95 -14.75 -7.11
N VAL A 5 -8.62 -13.79 -7.96
CA VAL A 5 -9.35 -12.53 -8.11
C VAL A 5 -10.79 -12.78 -8.60
N PHE A 6 -10.98 -13.80 -9.40
CA PHE A 6 -12.30 -14.12 -9.96
C PHE A 6 -13.29 -14.61 -8.90
N ASP A 7 -12.78 -15.07 -7.76
CA ASP A 7 -13.61 -15.54 -6.66
C ASP A 7 -13.98 -14.41 -5.67
N ILE A 8 -13.37 -13.23 -5.84
CA ILE A 8 -13.65 -12.07 -4.99
C ILE A 8 -14.72 -11.22 -5.67
N LYS A 9 -15.93 -11.28 -5.10
CA LYS A 9 -17.06 -10.49 -5.60
C LYS A 9 -17.13 -9.15 -4.86
N PRO A 10 -17.62 -8.08 -5.52
CA PRO A 10 -17.78 -6.78 -4.86
C PRO A 10 -18.54 -6.83 -3.53
N ASP A 11 -19.52 -7.70 -3.44
CA ASP A 11 -20.39 -7.83 -2.27
C ASP A 11 -19.97 -8.97 -1.33
N SER A 12 -18.72 -9.43 -1.39
CA SER A 12 -18.29 -10.62 -0.63
C SER A 12 -17.96 -10.33 0.84
N GLY A 13 -18.34 -9.16 1.36
CA GLY A 13 -18.13 -8.80 2.77
C GLY A 13 -16.75 -8.20 3.04
N ASN A 14 -16.01 -7.78 2.04
CA ASN A 14 -14.75 -7.07 2.23
C ASN A 14 -15.01 -5.67 2.80
N TYR A 15 -14.18 -5.26 3.74
CA TYR A 15 -14.21 -3.90 4.26
C TYR A 15 -13.68 -2.89 3.26
N GLY A 16 -12.55 -3.19 2.62
CA GLY A 16 -11.98 -2.34 1.59
C GLY A 16 -12.83 -2.32 0.33
N THR A 17 -12.72 -1.26 -0.43
CA THR A 17 -13.41 -1.13 -1.72
C THR A 17 -12.62 -1.83 -2.80
N LEU A 18 -13.21 -2.83 -3.42
CA LEU A 18 -12.59 -3.54 -4.54
C LEU A 18 -12.51 -2.64 -5.76
N ILE A 19 -11.39 -2.74 -6.46
CA ILE A 19 -11.17 -2.03 -7.72
C ILE A 19 -11.53 -2.99 -8.85
N ALA A 20 -12.60 -2.65 -9.58
CA ALA A 20 -13.11 -3.48 -10.68
C ALA A 20 -13.31 -2.64 -11.94
N PRO A 21 -12.73 -3.03 -13.10
CA PRO A 21 -11.81 -4.17 -13.24
C PRO A 21 -10.48 -3.93 -12.53
N VAL A 22 -9.80 -5.01 -12.18
CA VAL A 22 -8.48 -4.97 -11.56
C VAL A 22 -7.51 -4.25 -12.49
N LYS A 23 -6.72 -3.35 -11.93
CA LYS A 23 -5.78 -2.52 -12.68
C LYS A 23 -4.34 -2.99 -12.46
N THR A 24 -3.68 -3.44 -13.51
CA THR A 24 -2.25 -3.75 -13.45
C THR A 24 -1.44 -2.46 -13.46
N LEU A 25 -0.53 -2.33 -12.51
CA LEU A 25 0.27 -1.12 -12.31
C LEU A 25 1.56 -1.17 -13.13
N ASP A 26 1.91 -0.02 -13.70
CA ASP A 26 3.22 0.23 -14.30
C ASP A 26 4.06 1.01 -13.30
N TRP A 27 5.25 0.48 -12.99
CA TRP A 27 6.11 1.09 -11.99
C TRP A 27 7.24 1.88 -12.65
N PRO A 28 7.33 3.20 -12.40
CA PRO A 28 8.49 3.98 -12.81
C PRO A 28 9.69 3.65 -11.92
N GLU A 29 10.84 4.16 -12.28
CA GLU A 29 11.98 4.16 -11.38
C GLU A 29 11.67 5.01 -10.15
N LEU A 30 11.83 4.42 -8.97
CA LEU A 30 11.60 5.09 -7.69
C LEU A 30 12.92 5.23 -6.94
N LYS A 31 13.02 6.22 -6.07
CA LYS A 31 14.18 6.42 -5.23
C LYS A 31 13.86 6.02 -3.80
N THR A 32 14.77 5.28 -3.17
CA THR A 32 14.69 5.00 -1.74
C THR A 32 15.22 6.18 -0.94
N LEU A 33 15.03 6.14 0.38
CA LEU A 33 15.58 7.18 1.28
C LEU A 33 17.09 7.27 1.20
N ASP A 34 17.76 6.15 0.95
CA ASP A 34 19.22 6.10 0.84
C ASP A 34 19.75 6.57 -0.52
N GLY A 35 18.85 6.94 -1.42
CA GLY A 35 19.19 7.42 -2.75
C GLY A 35 19.36 6.32 -3.80
N ASP A 36 19.19 5.07 -3.40
CA ASP A 36 19.25 3.95 -4.35
C ASP A 36 18.03 3.96 -5.27
N THR A 37 18.21 3.39 -6.46
CA THR A 37 17.15 3.26 -7.43
C THR A 37 16.41 1.93 -7.24
N HIS A 38 15.09 2.01 -7.15
CA HIS A 38 14.22 0.86 -7.10
C HIS A 38 13.42 0.77 -8.40
N VAL A 39 13.48 -0.38 -9.06
CA VAL A 39 12.81 -0.61 -10.34
C VAL A 39 11.96 -1.88 -10.30
N GLY A 40 10.96 -1.96 -11.16
CA GLY A 40 10.19 -3.18 -11.38
C GLY A 40 9.15 -3.51 -10.32
N GLY A 41 8.66 -2.52 -9.60
CA GLY A 41 7.63 -2.73 -8.58
C GLY A 41 8.18 -3.34 -7.29
N PHE A 42 7.33 -4.06 -6.55
CA PHE A 42 7.66 -4.49 -5.18
C PHE A 42 7.81 -6.01 -5.05
N GLY A 43 8.11 -6.68 -6.13
CA GLY A 43 8.31 -8.13 -6.13
C GLY A 43 7.00 -8.92 -6.06
N ARG A 44 7.10 -10.19 -5.73
CA ARG A 44 5.94 -11.11 -5.71
C ARG A 44 5.38 -11.26 -4.30
N LYS A 45 5.11 -10.13 -3.65
CA LYS A 45 4.47 -10.09 -2.34
C LYS A 45 3.22 -9.24 -2.39
N TRP A 46 2.26 -9.55 -1.56
CA TRP A 46 1.18 -8.63 -1.27
C TRP A 46 1.78 -7.35 -0.71
N THR A 47 1.31 -6.22 -1.17
CA THR A 47 1.85 -4.92 -0.76
C THR A 47 0.73 -4.03 -0.25
N LEU A 48 0.87 -3.58 0.99
CA LEU A 48 0.03 -2.55 1.56
C LEU A 48 0.76 -1.23 1.40
N LEU A 49 0.15 -0.32 0.65
CA LEU A 49 0.78 0.88 0.15
C LEU A 49 0.10 2.11 0.72
N LEU A 50 0.89 3.02 1.27
CA LEU A 50 0.42 4.28 1.83
C LEU A 50 1.10 5.45 1.11
N PHE A 51 0.30 6.40 0.64
CA PHE A 51 0.83 7.67 0.16
C PHE A 51 0.91 8.66 1.32
N ALA A 52 2.09 9.28 1.49
CA ALA A 52 2.34 10.15 2.64
C ALA A 52 1.53 11.46 2.64
N GLY A 53 1.08 11.90 1.47
CA GLY A 53 0.53 13.24 1.34
C GLY A 53 1.62 14.31 1.42
N ASP A 54 1.24 15.54 1.69
CA ASP A 54 2.17 16.66 1.79
C ASP A 54 3.02 16.60 3.06
N ASN A 55 2.41 16.17 4.14
CA ASN A 55 3.06 15.94 5.43
C ASN A 55 2.48 14.66 6.00
N CYS A 56 3.32 13.77 6.50
CA CYS A 56 2.81 12.61 7.22
C CYS A 56 2.25 13.05 8.58
N ALA A 57 1.03 13.61 8.55
CA ALA A 57 0.33 14.10 9.71
C ALA A 57 -0.31 12.95 10.49
N GLU A 58 -1.27 13.25 11.36
CA GLU A 58 -1.84 12.28 12.30
C GLU A 58 -2.38 11.01 11.63
N LEU A 59 -3.20 11.13 10.58
CA LEU A 59 -3.77 9.96 9.91
C LEU A 59 -2.70 9.11 9.22
N CYS A 60 -1.72 9.75 8.61
CA CYS A 60 -0.59 9.04 7.99
C CYS A 60 0.19 8.26 9.06
N ARG A 61 0.51 8.89 10.18
CA ARG A 61 1.23 8.26 11.29
C ARG A 61 0.44 7.10 11.90
N SER A 62 -0.86 7.29 12.09
CA SER A 62 -1.75 6.23 12.54
C SER A 62 -1.70 5.03 11.60
N ASN A 63 -1.83 5.28 10.31
CA ASN A 63 -1.78 4.20 9.31
C ASN A 63 -0.43 3.47 9.31
N LEU A 64 0.69 4.20 9.42
CA LEU A 64 2.00 3.57 9.53
C LEU A 64 2.12 2.67 10.77
N PHE A 65 1.66 3.16 11.90
CA PHE A 65 1.63 2.38 13.14
C PHE A 65 0.83 1.09 12.96
N TYR A 66 -0.35 1.19 12.39
CA TYR A 66 -1.21 0.04 12.18
C TYR A 66 -0.69 -0.94 11.13
N MET A 67 -0.09 -0.44 10.06
CA MET A 67 0.55 -1.30 9.07
C MET A 67 1.65 -2.16 9.71
N ARG A 68 2.42 -1.57 10.63
CA ARG A 68 3.41 -2.32 11.41
C ARG A 68 2.75 -3.37 12.30
N GLN A 69 1.70 -2.98 13.03
CA GLN A 69 0.93 -3.89 13.88
C GLN A 69 0.32 -5.04 13.07
N LEU A 70 -0.22 -4.74 11.92
CA LEU A 70 -0.86 -5.72 11.03
C LEU A 70 0.12 -6.82 10.64
N ARG A 71 1.35 -6.46 10.27
CA ARG A 71 2.38 -7.46 9.96
C ARG A 71 2.66 -8.38 11.15
N THR A 72 2.74 -7.83 12.35
CA THR A 72 2.93 -8.63 13.57
C THR A 72 1.76 -9.60 13.78
N LEU A 73 0.55 -9.14 13.55
CA LEU A 73 -0.66 -9.94 13.74
C LEU A 73 -0.85 -11.03 12.68
N LEU A 74 -0.17 -10.94 11.56
CA LEU A 74 -0.19 -11.99 10.53
C LEU A 74 0.61 -13.24 10.95
N GLY A 75 1.45 -13.15 11.95
CA GLY A 75 2.24 -14.28 12.41
C GLY A 75 3.14 -14.84 11.32
N ARG A 76 3.00 -16.13 11.00
CA ARG A 76 3.83 -16.77 9.97
C ARG A 76 3.57 -16.26 8.55
N ASP A 77 2.45 -15.61 8.30
CA ASP A 77 2.15 -15.02 6.98
C ASP A 77 2.79 -13.64 6.79
N THR A 78 3.51 -13.15 7.79
CA THR A 78 4.12 -11.80 7.75
C THR A 78 5.07 -11.61 6.58
N LEU A 79 5.76 -12.67 6.15
CA LEU A 79 6.69 -12.59 5.02
C LEU A 79 6.00 -12.48 3.66
N ARG A 80 4.70 -12.71 3.61
CA ARG A 80 3.89 -12.60 2.40
C ARG A 80 3.35 -11.21 2.15
N LEU A 81 3.47 -10.33 3.15
CA LEU A 81 3.02 -8.94 3.07
C LEU A 81 4.18 -7.99 3.31
N GLN A 82 4.29 -6.98 2.50
CA GLN A 82 5.21 -5.87 2.73
C GLN A 82 4.45 -4.56 2.82
N ASN A 83 5.01 -3.62 3.58
CA ASN A 83 4.48 -2.28 3.72
C ASN A 83 5.36 -1.30 2.96
N VAL A 84 4.75 -0.40 2.21
CA VAL A 84 5.45 0.61 1.43
C VAL A 84 4.84 1.97 1.69
N LEU A 85 5.68 2.96 1.94
CA LEU A 85 5.31 4.37 1.99
C LEU A 85 5.84 5.06 0.74
N ILE A 86 4.96 5.73 0.02
CA ILE A 86 5.34 6.54 -1.14
C ILE A 86 5.13 8.00 -0.80
N SER A 87 6.16 8.81 -1.02
CA SER A 87 6.09 10.25 -0.85
C SER A 87 6.21 10.96 -2.20
N ALA A 88 5.26 11.86 -2.47
CA ALA A 88 5.31 12.72 -3.66
C ALA A 88 6.39 13.78 -3.56
N ARG A 89 6.87 14.06 -2.36
CA ARG A 89 7.83 15.13 -2.06
C ARG A 89 8.99 14.60 -1.24
N PRO A 90 10.14 15.29 -1.28
CA PRO A 90 11.25 14.95 -0.38
C PRO A 90 10.79 15.02 1.07
N LEU A 91 11.15 14.00 1.85
CA LEU A 91 10.79 13.94 3.26
C LEU A 91 11.70 14.84 4.09
N SER A 92 11.12 15.54 5.07
CA SER A 92 11.87 16.33 6.03
C SER A 92 12.80 15.45 6.87
N GLU A 93 13.85 16.03 7.43
CA GLU A 93 14.75 15.32 8.35
C GLU A 93 13.99 14.74 9.54
N LYS A 94 13.04 15.51 10.10
CA LYS A 94 12.19 15.05 11.19
C LYS A 94 11.38 13.80 10.81
N MET A 95 10.83 13.79 9.60
CA MET A 95 10.09 12.63 9.11
C MET A 95 11.01 11.43 8.88
N GLN A 96 12.20 11.65 8.33
CA GLN A 96 13.18 10.59 8.13
C GLN A 96 13.60 9.95 9.47
N VAL A 97 13.78 10.75 10.52
CA VAL A 97 14.06 10.24 11.87
C VAL A 97 12.89 9.41 12.38
N TYR A 98 11.67 9.90 12.23
CA TYR A 98 10.46 9.16 12.64
C TYR A 98 10.36 7.80 11.96
N LEU A 99 10.66 7.74 10.67
CA LEU A 99 10.57 6.51 9.89
C LEU A 99 11.54 5.41 10.33
N LYS A 100 12.59 5.77 11.09
CA LYS A 100 13.50 4.78 11.67
C LYS A 100 12.82 3.85 12.67
N GLU A 101 11.66 4.24 13.19
CA GLU A 101 10.84 3.38 14.05
C GLU A 101 10.17 2.24 13.27
N PHE A 102 10.25 2.25 11.94
CA PHE A 102 9.61 1.28 11.06
C PHE A 102 10.66 0.57 10.19
N PRO A 103 11.50 -0.31 10.76
CA PRO A 103 12.64 -0.89 10.03
C PRO A 103 12.22 -1.80 8.86
N ASN A 104 10.99 -2.32 8.88
CA ASN A 104 10.48 -3.19 7.82
C ASN A 104 9.64 -2.44 6.79
N LEU A 105 9.56 -1.13 6.89
CA LEU A 105 8.84 -0.29 5.94
C LEU A 105 9.77 0.09 4.79
N MET A 106 9.35 -0.19 3.56
CA MET A 106 10.05 0.34 2.40
C MET A 106 9.54 1.76 2.15
N VAL A 107 10.45 2.72 2.06
CA VAL A 107 10.11 4.11 1.78
C VAL A 107 10.69 4.50 0.43
N VAL A 108 9.83 4.94 -0.47
CA VAL A 108 10.24 5.39 -1.81
C VAL A 108 9.67 6.76 -2.09
N THR A 109 10.33 7.48 -2.98
CA THR A 109 9.92 8.82 -3.40
C THR A 109 9.65 8.83 -4.89
N ASP A 110 8.59 9.51 -5.28
CA ASP A 110 8.14 9.63 -6.66
C ASP A 110 7.84 11.09 -7.01
N TYR A 111 8.44 12.00 -6.27
CA TYR A 111 8.11 13.42 -6.41
C TYR A 111 8.43 14.03 -7.78
N ARG A 112 9.17 13.32 -8.60
CA ARG A 112 9.57 13.80 -9.94
C ARG A 112 8.75 13.19 -11.07
N ASP A 113 8.02 12.11 -10.79
CA ASP A 113 7.26 11.39 -11.80
C ASP A 113 5.80 11.21 -11.36
N PRO A 114 4.88 11.99 -11.93
CA PRO A 114 3.47 11.90 -11.58
C PRO A 114 2.77 10.67 -12.17
N VAL A 115 3.43 9.90 -13.03
CA VAL A 115 2.80 8.75 -13.71
C VAL A 115 2.30 7.74 -12.71
N LEU A 116 3.07 7.47 -11.65
CA LEU A 116 2.65 6.55 -10.60
C LEU A 116 1.33 7.00 -9.96
N TYR A 117 1.26 8.26 -9.56
CA TYR A 117 0.08 8.81 -8.87
C TYR A 117 -1.18 8.73 -9.71
N ARG A 118 -1.09 8.96 -11.01
CA ARG A 118 -2.24 8.92 -11.92
C ARG A 118 -2.90 7.54 -11.95
N GLN A 119 -2.14 6.49 -11.75
CA GLN A 119 -2.67 5.13 -11.73
C GLN A 119 -3.54 4.86 -10.52
N PHE A 120 -3.37 5.64 -9.44
CA PHE A 120 -4.15 5.53 -8.21
C PHE A 120 -5.29 6.56 -8.13
N GLU A 121 -5.43 7.43 -9.12
CA GLU A 121 -6.55 8.37 -9.23
C GLU A 121 -7.80 7.60 -9.67
N LEU A 122 -8.60 7.20 -8.69
CA LEU A 122 -9.81 6.43 -8.89
C LEU A 122 -11.03 7.32 -8.69
N PRO A 123 -12.13 7.09 -9.41
CA PRO A 123 -13.36 7.89 -9.24
C PRO A 123 -13.80 7.93 -7.78
N GLY A 124 -14.05 9.13 -7.26
CA GLY A 124 -14.55 9.34 -5.91
C GLY A 124 -13.53 9.22 -4.78
N THR A 125 -12.25 9.01 -5.10
CA THR A 125 -11.24 8.81 -4.05
C THR A 125 -10.45 10.07 -3.67
N GLY A 126 -10.63 11.16 -4.39
CA GLY A 126 -9.91 12.41 -4.15
C GLY A 126 -8.46 12.37 -4.64
N ASP A 127 -7.69 13.37 -4.25
CA ASP A 127 -6.29 13.50 -4.66
C ASP A 127 -5.39 12.54 -3.85
N VAL A 128 -4.70 11.68 -4.57
CA VAL A 128 -3.79 10.68 -4.00
C VAL A 128 -2.63 11.34 -3.25
N GLY A 129 -2.10 12.43 -3.79
CA GLY A 129 -0.94 13.10 -3.22
C GLY A 129 -1.21 13.85 -1.92
N SER A 130 -2.46 14.18 -1.61
CA SER A 130 -2.83 14.98 -0.45
C SER A 130 -3.46 14.19 0.69
N THR A 131 -3.93 12.97 0.44
CA THR A 131 -4.67 12.17 1.41
C THR A 131 -3.95 10.84 1.65
N PRO A 132 -3.65 10.47 2.91
CA PRO A 132 -2.91 9.25 3.22
C PRO A 132 -3.79 8.00 3.16
N LYS A 133 -4.34 7.70 1.99
CA LYS A 133 -5.12 6.47 1.74
C LYS A 133 -4.22 5.27 1.60
N MET A 134 -4.75 4.11 1.95
CA MET A 134 -4.06 2.84 1.76
C MET A 134 -4.59 2.10 0.54
N TYR A 135 -3.70 1.39 -0.12
CA TYR A 135 -4.02 0.56 -1.28
C TYR A 135 -3.41 -0.82 -1.09
N LEU A 136 -4.10 -1.83 -1.55
CA LEU A 136 -3.60 -3.19 -1.53
C LEU A 136 -3.29 -3.64 -2.96
N VAL A 137 -2.05 -4.05 -3.16
CA VAL A 137 -1.52 -4.53 -4.45
C VAL A 137 -1.17 -6.01 -4.30
N ASP A 138 -1.57 -6.81 -5.28
CA ASP A 138 -1.31 -8.25 -5.26
C ASP A 138 0.12 -8.59 -5.73
N PRO A 139 0.56 -9.86 -5.60
CA PRO A 139 1.89 -10.27 -6.04
C PRO A 139 2.16 -10.11 -7.54
N ASP A 140 1.14 -9.99 -8.35
CA ASP A 140 1.26 -9.76 -9.80
C ASP A 140 1.16 -8.28 -10.18
N GLN A 141 1.29 -7.37 -9.20
CA GLN A 141 1.24 -5.91 -9.38
C GLN A 141 -0.12 -5.38 -9.79
N ASN A 142 -1.19 -6.07 -9.43
CA ASN A 142 -2.54 -5.60 -9.66
C ASN A 142 -3.04 -4.79 -8.46
N LEU A 143 -3.57 -3.62 -8.75
CA LEU A 143 -4.24 -2.80 -7.73
C LEU A 143 -5.61 -3.40 -7.45
N MET A 144 -5.76 -3.95 -6.24
CA MET A 144 -6.91 -4.77 -5.87
C MET A 144 -7.98 -4.01 -5.11
N MET A 145 -7.55 -3.18 -4.16
CA MET A 145 -8.43 -2.65 -3.14
C MET A 145 -7.89 -1.34 -2.59
N HIS A 146 -8.77 -0.49 -2.10
CA HIS A 146 -8.35 0.71 -1.38
C HIS A 146 -9.15 0.89 -0.10
N TYR A 147 -8.54 1.63 0.82
CA TYR A 147 -9.11 1.96 2.14
C TYR A 147 -9.05 3.47 2.36
N PRO A 148 -10.05 4.05 3.03
CA PRO A 148 -9.98 5.46 3.38
C PRO A 148 -8.81 5.73 4.34
N ALA A 149 -8.38 6.98 4.42
CA ALA A 149 -7.32 7.38 5.36
C ALA A 149 -7.71 7.08 6.80
N GLU A 150 -8.97 7.30 7.14
CA GLU A 150 -9.55 6.91 8.41
C GLU A 150 -10.24 5.57 8.23
N ASN A 151 -9.70 4.51 8.82
CA ASN A 151 -10.17 3.16 8.60
C ASN A 151 -10.19 2.33 9.87
N ASP A 152 -10.95 1.23 9.82
CA ASP A 152 -11.00 0.24 10.89
C ASP A 152 -9.89 -0.81 10.66
N GLN A 153 -8.91 -0.77 11.49
CA GLN A 153 -7.71 -1.59 11.42
C GLN A 153 -8.00 -3.09 11.49
N ASN A 154 -8.91 -3.48 12.37
CA ASN A 154 -9.26 -4.88 12.53
C ASN A 154 -9.91 -5.43 11.26
N ARG A 155 -10.69 -4.60 10.59
CA ARG A 155 -11.34 -4.99 9.34
C ARG A 155 -10.36 -5.04 8.18
N VAL A 156 -9.36 -4.15 8.15
CA VAL A 156 -8.26 -4.23 7.18
C VAL A 156 -7.50 -5.54 7.38
N LEU A 157 -7.18 -5.89 8.62
CA LEU A 157 -6.51 -7.16 8.93
C LEU A 157 -7.32 -8.37 8.48
N GLU A 158 -8.62 -8.37 8.69
CA GLU A 158 -9.51 -9.44 8.23
C GLU A 158 -9.48 -9.60 6.71
N ASP A 159 -9.54 -8.49 5.98
CA ASP A 159 -9.45 -8.50 4.52
C ASP A 159 -8.12 -9.12 4.05
N VAL A 160 -7.02 -8.68 4.63
CA VAL A 160 -5.68 -9.18 4.28
C VAL A 160 -5.57 -10.68 4.58
N LYS A 161 -5.99 -11.11 5.76
CA LYS A 161 -6.00 -12.54 6.12
C LYS A 161 -6.80 -13.39 5.14
N LYS A 162 -7.97 -12.90 4.75
CA LYS A 162 -8.84 -13.59 3.80
C LYS A 162 -8.16 -13.74 2.44
N LEU A 163 -7.55 -12.68 1.94
CA LEU A 163 -6.85 -12.70 0.65
C LEU A 163 -5.62 -13.62 0.68
N LEU A 164 -4.84 -13.58 1.74
CA LEU A 164 -3.69 -14.48 1.91
C LEU A 164 -4.12 -15.95 1.95
N LYS A 165 -5.24 -16.23 2.61
CA LYS A 165 -5.79 -17.59 2.68
C LYS A 165 -6.28 -18.09 1.32
N LEU A 166 -6.92 -17.23 0.53
CA LEU A 166 -7.51 -17.61 -0.76
C LEU A 166 -6.47 -17.72 -1.87
N SER A 167 -5.43 -16.89 -1.86
CA SER A 167 -4.53 -16.75 -3.01
C SER A 167 -3.45 -17.80 -3.11
N GLN A 168 -2.88 -18.23 -2.02
CA GLN A 168 -1.71 -19.12 -1.96
C GLN A 168 -0.50 -18.60 -2.75
N ILE A 169 -0.49 -17.31 -3.14
CA ILE A 169 0.57 -16.63 -3.89
C ILE A 169 1.20 -15.58 -2.99
N GLY A 170 2.49 -15.40 -3.14
CA GLY A 170 3.24 -14.36 -2.41
C GLY A 170 3.88 -14.79 -1.14
#